data_5bc6787459fc8404ca7e12acc13be5ee
#
_entry.id   5bc6787459fc8404ca7e12acc13be5ee
#
_cell.length_a   1.000
_cell.length_b   1.000
_cell.length_c   1.000
_cell.angle_alpha   90.00
_cell.angle_beta   90.00
_cell.angle_gamma   90.00
#
_symmetry.space_group_name_H-M   'P 1'
#
loop_
_entity.id
_entity.type
_entity.pdbx_description
1 polymer ?
#
loop_
_entity_poly.entity_id
_entity_poly.type
_entity_poly.pdbx_seq_one_letter_code
_entity_poly.pdbx_strand_id
1 'polypeptide(L)'
;MSGFPILTALTVRPLVGAVIALLSGKHARGVALITTLCGLALALFVWTQLPSDGSIGLLEQHKWAPSLGIEYHLGVDGLGALMLVLSAIVTLMSVDAATRVHHQPGLYFGLVLVLESGLFGSFTALNFFHWFLFWELSLIPAFFLIKLWGGAKRGPAATQFFVYTMAGSVALLVSFLAVFLSTSSMDFGRLADLAAKGDLAKLVAQQLGPGFFGLPVMMWLAIGVLAGFAVKVPMFPFHTWLPAAYSEAPSPVTMLLTGAMSKMGVYGLLRIALPLFGVQIAAMRTPLLVLAVATVVMGAWAAVAQKDLKRVFAYSSVNHLGYCLLGIFALAVPVMSTADSASQAAALNGVILQMFNHGLTAAALFWFVAMLQQRTGGHRGIDDFGGLRKPAPVLAGLMGIALFSSLGLPGLNGFVGEFLIFRGAFSLAWIASTVSILGLLVTAAVILTVIQKVFSGPVPERLASFPDMTHGERMAMAPVIGLMLLIGILPQLIVDSVNPTVVNLLAHWRF
;
A
#
# COMPACT_ATOMS: atom_id res chain seq x y z
N MET A 1 -17.92 -27.47 9.81
CA MET A 1 -18.42 -26.55 10.87
C MET A 1 -18.53 -25.19 10.22
N SER A 2 -19.72 -24.60 10.18
CA SER A 2 -19.88 -23.20 9.79
C SER A 2 -19.23 -22.36 10.90
N GLY A 3 -17.96 -22.06 10.73
CA GLY A 3 -17.22 -21.24 11.65
C GLY A 3 -17.81 -19.83 11.71
N PHE A 4 -17.53 -19.11 12.79
CA PHE A 4 -17.88 -17.70 12.90
C PHE A 4 -17.31 -16.93 11.69
N PRO A 5 -18.09 -16.08 10.99
CA PRO A 5 -17.66 -15.36 9.79
C PRO A 5 -16.68 -14.24 10.16
N ILE A 6 -15.41 -14.62 10.36
CA ILE A 6 -14.39 -13.73 10.93
C ILE A 6 -13.96 -12.63 9.99
N LEU A 7 -13.89 -12.91 8.66
CA LEU A 7 -13.53 -11.92 7.66
C LEU A 7 -14.64 -10.89 7.48
N THR A 8 -15.90 -11.33 7.50
CA THR A 8 -17.08 -10.44 7.56
C THR A 8 -17.04 -9.58 8.83
N ALA A 9 -16.80 -10.19 9.99
CA ALA A 9 -16.69 -9.43 11.24
C ALA A 9 -15.56 -8.40 11.19
N LEU A 10 -14.41 -8.74 10.60
CA LEU A 10 -13.28 -7.83 10.43
C LEU A 10 -13.64 -6.64 9.53
N THR A 11 -14.35 -6.88 8.41
CA THR A 11 -14.70 -5.82 7.45
C THR A 11 -15.88 -4.96 7.91
N VAL A 12 -16.89 -5.53 8.58
CA VAL A 12 -18.11 -4.80 9.00
C VAL A 12 -17.91 -4.04 10.31
N ARG A 13 -17.10 -4.58 11.24
CA ARG A 13 -16.86 -3.96 12.55
C ARG A 13 -16.44 -2.48 12.46
N PRO A 14 -15.51 -2.04 11.55
CA PRO A 14 -15.17 -0.63 11.45
C PRO A 14 -16.36 0.24 11.02
N LEU A 15 -17.29 -0.28 10.20
CA LEU A 15 -18.51 0.45 9.82
C LEU A 15 -19.43 0.67 11.02
N VAL A 16 -19.59 -0.35 11.87
CA VAL A 16 -20.33 -0.20 13.14
C VAL A 16 -19.63 0.81 14.05
N GLY A 17 -18.30 0.71 14.19
CA GLY A 17 -17.51 1.69 14.93
C GLY A 17 -17.63 3.10 14.37
N ALA A 18 -17.73 3.27 13.05
CA ALA A 18 -17.93 4.56 12.40
C ALA A 18 -19.25 5.20 12.77
N VAL A 19 -20.36 4.44 12.78
CA VAL A 19 -21.68 4.93 13.22
C VAL A 19 -21.64 5.34 14.69
N ILE A 20 -21.02 4.52 15.56
CA ILE A 20 -20.88 4.85 16.99
C ILE A 20 -20.00 6.12 17.15
N ALA A 21 -18.89 6.24 16.42
CA ALA A 21 -18.02 7.42 16.49
C ALA A 21 -18.75 8.70 16.05
N LEU A 22 -19.57 8.64 14.98
CA LEU A 22 -20.39 9.76 14.51
C LEU A 22 -21.33 10.27 15.62
N LEU A 23 -21.91 9.37 16.42
CA LEU A 23 -22.85 9.69 17.50
C LEU A 23 -22.14 10.09 18.80
N SER A 24 -20.86 9.77 18.97
CA SER A 24 -20.13 9.94 20.23
C SER A 24 -19.52 11.32 20.45
N GLY A 25 -19.59 12.22 19.48
CA GLY A 25 -19.09 13.60 19.60
C GLY A 25 -17.63 13.66 20.06
N LYS A 26 -17.37 14.25 21.24
CA LYS A 26 -16.01 14.39 21.81
C LYS A 26 -15.33 13.06 22.16
N HIS A 27 -16.08 11.99 22.34
CA HIS A 27 -15.56 10.65 22.67
C HIS A 27 -15.23 9.80 21.43
N ALA A 28 -15.44 10.31 20.22
CA ALA A 28 -15.24 9.59 18.96
C ALA A 28 -13.83 9.00 18.80
N ARG A 29 -12.78 9.69 19.29
CA ARG A 29 -11.41 9.15 19.27
C ARG A 29 -11.29 7.89 20.12
N GLY A 30 -11.90 7.86 21.31
CA GLY A 30 -11.89 6.68 22.18
C GLY A 30 -12.59 5.48 21.54
N VAL A 31 -13.75 5.72 20.89
CA VAL A 31 -14.46 4.71 20.10
C VAL A 31 -13.58 4.17 18.99
N ALA A 32 -12.93 5.06 18.22
CA ALA A 32 -12.05 4.66 17.13
C ALA A 32 -10.84 3.85 17.63
N LEU A 33 -10.22 4.24 18.75
CA LEU A 33 -9.12 3.48 19.36
C LEU A 33 -9.53 2.07 19.75
N ILE A 34 -10.69 1.91 20.41
CA ILE A 34 -11.19 0.59 20.79
C ILE A 34 -11.50 -0.24 19.53
N THR A 35 -12.17 0.36 18.55
CA THR A 35 -12.49 -0.31 17.30
C THR A 35 -11.22 -0.79 16.58
N THR A 36 -10.21 0.06 16.40
CA THR A 36 -8.96 -0.31 15.71
C THR A 36 -8.12 -1.32 16.49
N LEU A 37 -8.08 -1.25 17.83
CA LEU A 37 -7.43 -2.26 18.66
C LEU A 37 -8.08 -3.65 18.51
N CYS A 38 -9.41 -3.72 18.54
CA CYS A 38 -10.12 -4.95 18.25
C CYS A 38 -9.83 -5.45 16.82
N GLY A 39 -9.64 -4.52 15.85
CA GLY A 39 -9.25 -4.85 14.50
C GLY A 39 -7.88 -5.48 14.40
N LEU A 40 -6.93 -4.91 15.10
CA LEU A 40 -5.59 -5.46 15.15
C LEU A 40 -5.59 -6.86 15.79
N ALA A 41 -6.31 -7.04 16.88
CA ALA A 41 -6.44 -8.36 17.52
C ALA A 41 -7.05 -9.40 16.57
N LEU A 42 -8.12 -9.04 15.84
CA LEU A 42 -8.74 -9.93 14.85
C LEU A 42 -7.81 -10.20 13.65
N ALA A 43 -7.10 -9.20 13.14
CA ALA A 43 -6.15 -9.37 12.04
C ALA A 43 -4.98 -10.28 12.43
N LEU A 44 -4.46 -10.15 13.65
CA LEU A 44 -3.45 -11.06 14.21
C LEU A 44 -4.00 -12.47 14.40
N PHE A 45 -5.24 -12.61 14.84
CA PHE A 45 -5.88 -13.93 14.92
C PHE A 45 -6.04 -14.57 13.54
N VAL A 46 -6.50 -13.83 12.52
CA VAL A 46 -6.56 -14.29 11.13
C VAL A 46 -5.19 -14.78 10.64
N TRP A 47 -4.11 -14.05 10.97
CA TRP A 47 -2.75 -14.45 10.65
C TRP A 47 -2.38 -15.83 11.24
N THR A 48 -2.82 -16.16 12.44
CA THR A 48 -2.54 -17.47 13.07
C THR A 48 -3.34 -18.62 12.48
N GLN A 49 -4.39 -18.34 11.68
CA GLN A 49 -5.26 -19.34 11.08
C GLN A 49 -4.92 -19.63 9.61
N LEU A 50 -3.83 -19.10 9.09
CA LEU A 50 -3.42 -19.30 7.69
C LEU A 50 -3.11 -20.77 7.42
N PRO A 51 -3.55 -21.32 6.25
CA PRO A 51 -3.15 -22.64 5.79
C PRO A 51 -1.64 -22.71 5.56
N SER A 52 -1.00 -23.79 6.02
CA SER A 52 0.45 -23.98 5.87
C SER A 52 0.91 -24.22 4.43
N ASP A 53 0.00 -24.60 3.54
CA ASP A 53 0.25 -24.81 2.10
C ASP A 53 0.16 -23.55 1.26
N GLY A 54 -0.16 -22.40 1.88
CA GLY A 54 -0.29 -21.11 1.20
C GLY A 54 -1.56 -20.95 0.38
N SER A 55 -2.52 -21.87 0.51
CA SER A 55 -3.84 -21.75 -0.11
C SER A 55 -4.68 -20.67 0.54
N ILE A 56 -5.77 -20.28 -0.10
CA ILE A 56 -6.73 -19.33 0.46
C ILE A 56 -7.53 -20.03 1.55
N GLY A 57 -7.46 -19.51 2.77
CA GLY A 57 -8.19 -20.01 3.93
C GLY A 57 -9.32 -19.09 4.38
N LEU A 58 -10.03 -19.50 5.44
CA LEU A 58 -11.13 -18.76 6.07
C LEU A 58 -12.21 -18.33 5.05
N LEU A 59 -12.54 -19.25 4.11
CA LEU A 59 -13.49 -18.98 3.05
C LEU A 59 -14.89 -18.72 3.61
N GLU A 60 -15.48 -17.58 3.21
CA GLU A 60 -16.86 -17.19 3.48
C GLU A 60 -17.54 -16.95 2.13
N GLN A 61 -18.40 -17.89 1.71
CA GLN A 61 -19.04 -17.84 0.41
C GLN A 61 -20.56 -17.96 0.55
N HIS A 62 -21.27 -16.99 -0.01
CA HIS A 62 -22.73 -16.95 -0.04
C HIS A 62 -23.23 -16.37 -1.35
N LYS A 63 -24.27 -16.96 -1.92
CA LYS A 63 -24.93 -16.41 -3.11
C LYS A 63 -25.67 -15.11 -2.72
N TRP A 64 -25.31 -14.00 -3.36
CA TRP A 64 -25.93 -12.71 -3.12
C TRP A 64 -26.90 -12.31 -4.23
N ALA A 65 -26.43 -12.21 -5.48
CA ALA A 65 -27.25 -11.92 -6.65
C ALA A 65 -26.94 -12.94 -7.77
N PRO A 66 -27.55 -14.15 -7.73
CA PRO A 66 -27.22 -15.24 -8.65
C PRO A 66 -27.46 -14.89 -10.12
N SER A 67 -28.48 -14.08 -10.40
CA SER A 67 -28.80 -13.61 -11.76
C SER A 67 -27.71 -12.75 -12.39
N LEU A 68 -26.86 -12.11 -11.56
CA LEU A 68 -25.73 -11.28 -11.99
C LEU A 68 -24.38 -11.97 -11.76
N GLY A 69 -24.36 -13.25 -11.36
CA GLY A 69 -23.11 -13.94 -11.01
C GLY A 69 -22.36 -13.34 -9.84
N ILE A 70 -23.05 -12.55 -8.99
CA ILE A 70 -22.44 -11.90 -7.83
C ILE A 70 -22.58 -12.81 -6.62
N GLU A 71 -21.45 -13.20 -6.07
CA GLU A 71 -21.35 -13.98 -4.83
C GLU A 71 -20.62 -13.15 -3.78
N TYR A 72 -21.09 -13.22 -2.54
CA TYR A 72 -20.30 -12.78 -1.40
C TYR A 72 -19.25 -13.84 -1.16
N HIS A 73 -18.01 -13.53 -1.56
CA HIS A 73 -16.91 -14.47 -1.50
C HIS A 73 -15.69 -13.78 -0.92
N LEU A 74 -15.35 -14.15 0.32
CA LEU A 74 -14.17 -13.68 1.04
C LEU A 74 -13.24 -14.85 1.33
N GLY A 75 -11.96 -14.54 1.40
CA GLY A 75 -10.92 -15.48 1.78
C GLY A 75 -9.59 -14.76 1.93
N VAL A 76 -8.62 -15.42 2.55
CA VAL A 76 -7.32 -14.82 2.82
C VAL A 76 -6.21 -15.85 2.76
N ASP A 77 -5.08 -15.45 2.21
CA ASP A 77 -3.79 -16.17 2.24
C ASP A 77 -2.72 -15.30 2.91
N GLY A 78 -1.46 -15.71 2.86
CA GLY A 78 -0.36 -14.98 3.48
C GLY A 78 -0.20 -13.55 2.97
N LEU A 79 -0.46 -13.27 1.67
CA LEU A 79 -0.44 -11.90 1.13
C LEU A 79 -1.59 -11.06 1.70
N GLY A 80 -2.81 -11.57 1.67
CA GLY A 80 -3.98 -10.87 2.20
C GLY A 80 -3.86 -10.60 3.70
N ALA A 81 -3.50 -11.62 4.48
CA ALA A 81 -3.37 -11.51 5.93
C ALA A 81 -2.28 -10.51 6.35
N LEU A 82 -1.13 -10.49 5.66
CA LEU A 82 -0.09 -9.49 5.92
C LEU A 82 -0.59 -8.06 5.67
N MET A 83 -1.40 -7.85 4.64
CA MET A 83 -2.00 -6.54 4.35
C MET A 83 -3.10 -6.17 5.36
N LEU A 84 -3.85 -7.14 5.90
CA LEU A 84 -4.80 -6.91 6.99
C LEU A 84 -4.08 -6.43 8.26
N VAL A 85 -3.00 -7.11 8.66
CA VAL A 85 -2.19 -6.72 9.83
C VAL A 85 -1.58 -5.33 9.63
N LEU A 86 -1.02 -5.04 8.45
CA LEU A 86 -0.49 -3.72 8.12
C LEU A 86 -1.56 -2.63 8.25
N SER A 87 -2.74 -2.88 7.65
CA SER A 87 -3.84 -1.91 7.67
C SER A 87 -4.32 -1.63 9.09
N ALA A 88 -4.42 -2.66 9.93
CA ALA A 88 -4.81 -2.52 11.33
C ALA A 88 -3.78 -1.72 12.14
N ILE A 89 -2.47 -2.02 11.99
CA ILE A 89 -1.39 -1.27 12.66
C ILE A 89 -1.42 0.21 12.22
N VAL A 90 -1.47 0.47 10.92
CA VAL A 90 -1.43 1.84 10.39
C VAL A 90 -2.67 2.63 10.79
N THR A 91 -3.85 2.01 10.82
CA THR A 91 -5.07 2.70 11.24
C THR A 91 -5.03 3.03 12.73
N LEU A 92 -4.58 2.10 13.57
CA LEU A 92 -4.38 2.35 14.99
C LEU A 92 -3.39 3.51 15.23
N MET A 93 -2.24 3.50 14.54
CA MET A 93 -1.26 4.60 14.59
C MET A 93 -1.88 5.93 14.14
N SER A 94 -2.69 5.91 13.07
CA SER A 94 -3.36 7.11 12.55
C SER A 94 -4.34 7.71 13.56
N VAL A 95 -5.17 6.86 14.20
CA VAL A 95 -6.12 7.29 15.24
C VAL A 95 -5.39 7.80 16.47
N ASP A 96 -4.27 7.16 16.85
CA ASP A 96 -3.46 7.62 17.97
C ASP A 96 -2.82 8.99 17.68
N ALA A 97 -2.24 9.18 16.51
CA ALA A 97 -1.63 10.44 16.07
C ALA A 97 -2.62 11.61 15.98
N ALA A 98 -3.93 11.34 15.80
CA ALA A 98 -4.98 12.33 15.60
C ALA A 98 -5.48 12.94 16.91
N THR A 99 -4.57 13.52 17.72
CA THR A 99 -4.87 14.08 19.06
C THR A 99 -5.54 15.46 19.03
N ARG A 100 -5.41 16.21 17.94
CA ARG A 100 -5.86 17.61 17.79
C ARG A 100 -7.03 17.79 16.83
N VAL A 101 -7.89 16.79 16.73
CA VAL A 101 -9.10 16.91 15.90
C VAL A 101 -10.24 17.47 16.74
N HIS A 102 -10.42 18.80 16.68
CA HIS A 102 -11.47 19.50 17.43
C HIS A 102 -12.72 19.79 16.59
N HIS A 103 -12.55 19.96 15.28
CA HIS A 103 -13.68 20.20 14.35
C HIS A 103 -14.29 18.88 13.90
N GLN A 104 -15.57 18.68 14.21
CA GLN A 104 -16.35 17.49 13.81
C GLN A 104 -15.62 16.14 14.07
N PRO A 105 -15.16 15.85 15.31
CA PRO A 105 -14.37 14.66 15.57
C PRO A 105 -15.13 13.38 15.25
N GLY A 106 -16.45 13.33 15.47
CA GLY A 106 -17.28 12.18 15.11
C GLY A 106 -17.19 11.84 13.61
N LEU A 107 -17.30 12.84 12.74
CA LEU A 107 -17.19 12.66 11.29
C LEU A 107 -15.76 12.26 10.88
N TYR A 108 -14.73 12.90 11.47
CA TYR A 108 -13.34 12.55 11.17
C TYR A 108 -13.02 11.09 11.48
N PHE A 109 -13.28 10.65 12.70
CA PHE A 109 -12.97 9.27 13.12
C PHE A 109 -13.91 8.27 12.46
N GLY A 110 -15.17 8.64 12.20
CA GLY A 110 -16.08 7.83 11.39
C GLY A 110 -15.54 7.57 9.98
N LEU A 111 -15.05 8.60 9.29
CA LEU A 111 -14.44 8.45 7.96
C LEU A 111 -13.14 7.61 8.00
N VAL A 112 -12.32 7.74 9.05
CA VAL A 112 -11.13 6.89 9.23
C VAL A 112 -11.53 5.42 9.34
N LEU A 113 -12.58 5.10 10.10
CA LEU A 113 -13.06 3.72 10.26
C LEU A 113 -13.73 3.18 8.99
N VAL A 114 -14.45 4.01 8.23
CA VAL A 114 -14.98 3.61 6.91
C VAL A 114 -13.83 3.28 5.95
N LEU A 115 -12.74 4.06 5.98
CA LEU A 115 -11.55 3.79 5.18
C LEU A 115 -10.90 2.47 5.60
N GLU A 116 -10.81 2.17 6.90
CA GLU A 116 -10.31 0.88 7.41
C GLU A 116 -11.13 -0.30 6.87
N SER A 117 -12.46 -0.18 6.87
CA SER A 117 -13.34 -1.19 6.26
C SER A 117 -13.05 -1.40 4.77
N GLY A 118 -12.86 -0.31 4.02
CA GLY A 118 -12.48 -0.37 2.61
C GLY A 118 -11.16 -1.10 2.38
N LEU A 119 -10.16 -0.89 3.25
CA LEU A 119 -8.89 -1.60 3.21
C LEU A 119 -9.07 -3.09 3.49
N PHE A 120 -9.74 -3.45 4.58
CA PHE A 120 -9.95 -4.85 4.94
C PHE A 120 -10.74 -5.61 3.88
N GLY A 121 -11.82 -5.02 3.36
CA GLY A 121 -12.61 -5.65 2.32
C GLY A 121 -11.83 -5.84 1.01
N SER A 122 -10.98 -4.89 0.62
CA SER A 122 -10.15 -5.02 -0.59
C SER A 122 -9.08 -6.11 -0.48
N PHE A 123 -8.60 -6.43 0.72
CA PHE A 123 -7.60 -7.48 0.94
C PHE A 123 -8.20 -8.87 1.22
N THR A 124 -9.51 -8.97 1.36
CA THR A 124 -10.22 -10.23 1.61
C THR A 124 -11.16 -10.66 0.49
N ALA A 125 -11.64 -9.73 -0.35
CA ALA A 125 -12.60 -10.02 -1.39
C ALA A 125 -11.98 -10.89 -2.51
N LEU A 126 -12.68 -11.97 -2.87
CA LEU A 126 -12.33 -12.90 -3.95
C LEU A 126 -13.25 -12.76 -5.17
N ASN A 127 -14.22 -11.86 -5.11
CA ASN A 127 -15.11 -11.52 -6.20
C ASN A 127 -14.91 -10.07 -6.60
N PHE A 128 -14.85 -9.79 -7.92
CA PHE A 128 -14.56 -8.44 -8.41
C PHE A 128 -15.56 -7.39 -7.93
N PHE A 129 -16.84 -7.71 -7.90
CA PHE A 129 -17.87 -6.76 -7.46
C PHE A 129 -17.63 -6.28 -6.02
N HIS A 130 -17.42 -7.22 -5.10
CA HIS A 130 -17.11 -6.89 -3.70
C HIS A 130 -15.78 -6.17 -3.58
N TRP A 131 -14.76 -6.66 -4.27
CA TRP A 131 -13.45 -6.04 -4.28
C TRP A 131 -13.52 -4.58 -4.74
N PHE A 132 -14.23 -4.32 -5.86
CA PHE A 132 -14.39 -2.98 -6.41
C PHE A 132 -15.19 -2.05 -5.48
N LEU A 133 -16.22 -2.58 -4.81
CA LEU A 133 -16.99 -1.83 -3.83
C LEU A 133 -16.10 -1.35 -2.67
N PHE A 134 -15.26 -2.21 -2.11
CA PHE A 134 -14.35 -1.83 -1.04
C PHE A 134 -13.18 -0.96 -1.52
N TRP A 135 -12.74 -1.17 -2.75
CA TRP A 135 -11.77 -0.31 -3.42
C TRP A 135 -12.26 1.14 -3.50
N GLU A 136 -13.49 1.35 -3.94
CA GLU A 136 -14.13 2.67 -4.01
C GLU A 136 -14.51 3.20 -2.61
N LEU A 137 -14.93 2.32 -1.70
CA LEU A 137 -15.23 2.68 -0.32
C LEU A 137 -14.00 3.29 0.39
N SER A 138 -12.79 2.96 -0.02
CA SER A 138 -11.57 3.59 0.51
C SER A 138 -11.34 5.01 -0.03
N LEU A 139 -11.80 5.30 -1.24
CA LEU A 139 -11.55 6.58 -1.92
C LEU A 139 -12.39 7.72 -1.33
N ILE A 140 -13.68 7.47 -1.10
CA ILE A 140 -14.63 8.50 -0.65
C ILE A 140 -14.22 9.12 0.70
N PRO A 141 -13.97 8.33 1.76
CA PRO A 141 -13.54 8.89 3.04
C PRO A 141 -12.20 9.59 2.95
N ALA A 142 -11.25 9.06 2.16
CA ALA A 142 -9.96 9.71 1.96
C ALA A 142 -10.10 11.10 1.32
N PHE A 143 -10.95 11.25 0.32
CA PHE A 143 -11.28 12.55 -0.29
C PHE A 143 -11.81 13.55 0.74
N PHE A 144 -12.80 13.15 1.55
CA PHE A 144 -13.37 14.04 2.55
C PHE A 144 -12.38 14.37 3.67
N LEU A 145 -11.58 13.42 4.12
CA LEU A 145 -10.53 13.64 5.11
C LEU A 145 -9.50 14.67 4.64
N ILE A 146 -9.09 14.61 3.37
CA ILE A 146 -8.20 15.63 2.79
C ILE A 146 -8.94 16.97 2.68
N LYS A 147 -10.16 16.99 2.11
CA LYS A 147 -10.88 18.21 1.77
C LYS A 147 -11.32 19.00 2.99
N LEU A 148 -11.71 18.37 4.08
CA LEU A 148 -12.29 19.03 5.26
C LEU A 148 -11.23 19.41 6.30
N TRP A 149 -10.20 18.57 6.51
CA TRP A 149 -9.17 18.78 7.55
C TRP A 149 -7.76 19.00 7.01
N GLY A 150 -7.58 19.06 5.70
CA GLY A 150 -6.29 19.30 5.07
C GLY A 150 -5.77 20.74 5.21
N GLY A 151 -4.59 20.98 4.65
CA GLY A 151 -3.88 22.25 4.68
C GLY A 151 -4.49 23.33 3.77
N ALA A 152 -3.71 24.36 3.47
CA ALA A 152 -4.17 25.55 2.74
C ALA A 152 -4.64 25.23 1.28
N LYS A 153 -3.99 24.25 0.63
CA LYS A 153 -4.34 23.83 -0.75
C LYS A 153 -5.17 22.53 -0.80
N ARG A 154 -5.86 22.20 0.30
CA ARG A 154 -6.65 20.97 0.45
C ARG A 154 -7.71 20.73 -0.64
N GLY A 155 -8.39 21.82 -1.09
CA GLY A 155 -9.42 21.72 -2.13
C GLY A 155 -8.88 21.16 -3.45
N PRO A 156 -7.93 21.85 -4.11
CA PRO A 156 -7.28 21.35 -5.32
C PRO A 156 -6.62 19.97 -5.14
N ALA A 157 -5.93 19.71 -4.03
CA ALA A 157 -5.29 18.44 -3.76
C ALA A 157 -6.27 17.27 -3.64
N ALA A 158 -7.39 17.46 -2.92
CA ALA A 158 -8.43 16.46 -2.80
C ALA A 158 -9.11 16.19 -4.16
N THR A 159 -9.41 17.25 -4.93
CA THR A 159 -10.03 17.11 -6.26
C THR A 159 -9.09 16.38 -7.22
N GLN A 160 -7.80 16.74 -7.26
CA GLN A 160 -6.82 16.06 -8.09
C GLN A 160 -6.72 14.58 -7.72
N PHE A 161 -6.61 14.26 -6.43
CA PHE A 161 -6.60 12.88 -5.92
C PHE A 161 -7.84 12.11 -6.40
N PHE A 162 -9.03 12.68 -6.21
CA PHE A 162 -10.30 12.04 -6.58
C PHE A 162 -10.41 11.80 -8.08
N VAL A 163 -10.14 12.82 -8.91
CA VAL A 163 -10.26 12.72 -10.37
C VAL A 163 -9.30 11.69 -10.94
N TYR A 164 -8.02 11.69 -10.50
CA TYR A 164 -7.05 10.70 -10.97
C TYR A 164 -7.45 9.28 -10.60
N THR A 165 -7.79 9.05 -9.33
CA THR A 165 -8.14 7.71 -8.85
C THR A 165 -9.44 7.22 -9.46
N MET A 166 -10.45 8.07 -9.60
CA MET A 166 -11.72 7.74 -10.25
C MET A 166 -11.52 7.39 -11.73
N ALA A 167 -10.71 8.16 -12.47
CA ALA A 167 -10.42 7.85 -13.88
C ALA A 167 -9.76 6.47 -14.04
N GLY A 168 -8.80 6.13 -13.17
CA GLY A 168 -8.22 4.79 -13.12
C GLY A 168 -9.23 3.70 -12.79
N SER A 169 -10.08 3.95 -11.81
CA SER A 169 -11.14 3.02 -11.39
C SER A 169 -12.16 2.75 -12.50
N VAL A 170 -12.54 3.78 -13.28
CA VAL A 170 -13.45 3.61 -14.42
C VAL A 170 -12.83 2.72 -15.50
N ALA A 171 -11.55 2.92 -15.83
CA ALA A 171 -10.85 2.06 -16.80
C ALA A 171 -10.82 0.59 -16.34
N LEU A 172 -10.57 0.35 -15.05
CA LEU A 172 -10.57 -0.97 -14.44
C LEU A 172 -11.97 -1.59 -14.45
N LEU A 173 -13.01 -0.82 -14.08
CA LEU A 173 -14.41 -1.28 -14.08
C LEU A 173 -14.87 -1.68 -15.47
N VAL A 174 -14.60 -0.86 -16.50
CA VAL A 174 -14.98 -1.15 -17.89
C VAL A 174 -14.30 -2.43 -18.37
N SER A 175 -13.02 -2.63 -18.05
CA SER A 175 -12.30 -3.87 -18.41
C SER A 175 -12.91 -5.10 -17.75
N PHE A 176 -13.27 -5.02 -16.47
CA PHE A 176 -13.89 -6.13 -15.76
C PHE A 176 -15.34 -6.39 -16.20
N LEU A 177 -16.08 -5.35 -16.54
CA LEU A 177 -17.42 -5.50 -17.11
C LEU A 177 -17.34 -6.26 -18.45
N ALA A 178 -16.36 -5.96 -19.28
CA ALA A 178 -16.11 -6.68 -20.54
C ALA A 178 -15.77 -8.17 -20.30
N VAL A 179 -14.93 -8.46 -19.29
CA VAL A 179 -14.64 -9.84 -18.86
C VAL A 179 -15.90 -10.53 -18.36
N PHE A 180 -16.71 -9.88 -17.55
CA PHE A 180 -17.97 -10.43 -17.05
C PHE A 180 -18.96 -10.76 -18.18
N LEU A 181 -19.15 -9.84 -19.12
CA LEU A 181 -20.03 -10.08 -20.28
C LEU A 181 -19.58 -11.28 -21.12
N SER A 182 -18.28 -11.58 -21.12
CA SER A 182 -17.71 -12.70 -21.88
C SER A 182 -17.74 -14.04 -21.12
N THR A 183 -17.76 -14.01 -19.78
CA THR A 183 -17.59 -15.22 -18.95
C THR A 183 -18.74 -15.50 -18.01
N SER A 184 -19.64 -14.53 -17.81
CA SER A 184 -20.69 -14.54 -16.77
C SER A 184 -20.14 -14.82 -15.37
N SER A 185 -18.88 -14.43 -15.09
CA SER A 185 -18.22 -14.62 -13.80
C SER A 185 -17.48 -13.39 -13.35
N MET A 186 -17.55 -13.13 -12.04
CA MET A 186 -16.77 -12.10 -11.34
C MET A 186 -15.83 -12.71 -10.28
N ASP A 187 -15.79 -14.03 -10.16
CA ASP A 187 -14.95 -14.74 -9.20
C ASP A 187 -13.50 -14.81 -9.70
N PHE A 188 -12.55 -14.37 -8.88
CA PHE A 188 -11.13 -14.31 -9.27
C PHE A 188 -10.52 -15.69 -9.49
N GLY A 189 -10.89 -16.70 -8.69
CA GLY A 189 -10.38 -18.04 -8.84
C GLY A 189 -10.84 -18.66 -10.17
N ARG A 190 -12.13 -18.58 -10.46
CA ARG A 190 -12.69 -19.07 -11.73
C ARG A 190 -12.10 -18.36 -12.95
N LEU A 191 -11.92 -17.04 -12.88
CA LEU A 191 -11.33 -16.27 -13.97
C LEU A 191 -9.85 -16.62 -14.16
N ALA A 192 -9.10 -16.83 -13.08
CA ALA A 192 -7.71 -17.27 -13.13
C ALA A 192 -7.58 -18.65 -13.76
N ASP A 193 -8.46 -19.60 -13.42
CA ASP A 193 -8.50 -20.93 -14.04
C ASP A 193 -8.76 -20.87 -15.56
N LEU A 194 -9.70 -20.00 -15.99
CA LEU A 194 -9.96 -19.78 -17.42
C LEU A 194 -8.74 -19.16 -18.12
N ALA A 195 -8.07 -18.22 -17.47
CA ALA A 195 -6.86 -17.61 -18.00
C ALA A 195 -5.71 -18.62 -18.10
N ALA A 196 -5.52 -19.45 -17.06
CA ALA A 196 -4.51 -20.50 -17.03
C ALA A 196 -4.70 -21.55 -18.14
N LYS A 197 -5.94 -21.85 -18.53
CA LYS A 197 -6.27 -22.74 -19.65
C LYS A 197 -6.20 -22.05 -21.02
N GLY A 198 -6.06 -20.73 -21.07
CA GLY A 198 -6.13 -19.93 -22.29
C GLY A 198 -7.55 -19.73 -22.84
N ASP A 199 -8.57 -20.13 -22.08
CA ASP A 199 -9.98 -20.04 -22.50
C ASP A 199 -10.54 -18.62 -22.27
N LEU A 200 -10.05 -17.89 -21.29
CA LEU A 200 -10.48 -16.52 -21.03
C LEU A 200 -10.33 -15.63 -22.28
N ALA A 201 -9.16 -15.67 -22.93
CA ALA A 201 -8.92 -14.87 -24.14
C ALA A 201 -9.80 -15.28 -25.31
N LYS A 202 -10.12 -16.59 -25.46
CA LYS A 202 -11.03 -17.10 -26.49
C LYS A 202 -12.46 -16.61 -26.26
N LEU A 203 -12.98 -16.72 -25.03
CA LEU A 203 -14.32 -16.26 -24.66
C LEU A 203 -14.48 -14.76 -24.89
N VAL A 204 -13.49 -13.98 -24.48
CA VAL A 204 -13.47 -12.53 -24.67
C VAL A 204 -13.45 -12.20 -26.17
N ALA A 205 -12.64 -12.87 -26.97
CA ALA A 205 -12.58 -12.64 -28.43
C ALA A 205 -13.88 -13.07 -29.15
N GLN A 206 -14.51 -14.13 -28.70
CA GLN A 206 -15.82 -14.59 -29.25
C GLN A 206 -16.93 -13.57 -28.98
N GLN A 207 -16.96 -12.99 -27.77
CA GLN A 207 -18.02 -12.08 -27.35
C GLN A 207 -17.83 -10.64 -27.87
N LEU A 208 -16.59 -10.15 -27.86
CA LEU A 208 -16.26 -8.75 -28.12
C LEU A 208 -15.52 -8.53 -29.44
N GLY A 209 -15.24 -9.59 -30.17
CA GLY A 209 -14.45 -9.56 -31.40
C GLY A 209 -12.95 -9.71 -31.20
N PRO A 210 -12.19 -9.83 -32.30
CA PRO A 210 -10.76 -10.16 -32.25
C PRO A 210 -9.89 -9.01 -31.67
N GLY A 211 -10.36 -7.78 -31.73
CA GLY A 211 -9.63 -6.58 -31.29
C GLY A 211 -9.67 -5.47 -32.32
N PHE A 212 -8.93 -4.39 -32.05
CA PHE A 212 -8.87 -3.20 -32.89
C PHE A 212 -7.47 -2.55 -32.81
N PHE A 213 -7.15 -1.69 -33.80
CA PHE A 213 -5.82 -1.08 -33.96
C PHE A 213 -4.65 -2.06 -33.94
N GLY A 214 -4.84 -3.26 -34.49
CA GLY A 214 -3.80 -4.30 -34.56
C GLY A 214 -3.48 -5.02 -33.25
N LEU A 215 -4.22 -4.76 -32.16
CA LEU A 215 -4.07 -5.43 -30.88
C LEU A 215 -5.31 -6.29 -30.55
N PRO A 216 -5.11 -7.50 -29.98
CA PRO A 216 -6.20 -8.31 -29.47
C PRO A 216 -7.03 -7.58 -28.42
N VAL A 217 -8.35 -7.84 -28.36
CA VAL A 217 -9.23 -7.21 -27.35
C VAL A 217 -8.75 -7.47 -25.92
N MET A 218 -8.22 -8.66 -25.64
CA MET A 218 -7.67 -9.00 -24.33
C MET A 218 -6.48 -8.11 -23.92
N MET A 219 -5.70 -7.62 -24.89
CA MET A 219 -4.62 -6.65 -24.64
C MET A 219 -5.18 -5.29 -24.18
N TRP A 220 -6.26 -4.82 -24.80
CA TRP A 220 -6.92 -3.58 -24.40
C TRP A 220 -7.50 -3.66 -22.99
N LEU A 221 -8.10 -4.82 -22.63
CA LEU A 221 -8.59 -5.03 -21.26
C LEU A 221 -7.44 -5.06 -20.24
N ALA A 222 -6.32 -5.70 -20.59
CA ALA A 222 -5.12 -5.70 -19.75
C ALA A 222 -4.58 -4.27 -19.55
N ILE A 223 -4.54 -3.45 -20.60
CA ILE A 223 -4.11 -2.04 -20.52
C ILE A 223 -5.07 -1.25 -19.60
N GLY A 224 -6.38 -1.45 -19.71
CA GLY A 224 -7.36 -0.79 -18.85
C GLY A 224 -7.21 -1.15 -17.37
N VAL A 225 -6.99 -2.44 -17.07
CA VAL A 225 -6.73 -2.91 -15.70
C VAL A 225 -5.41 -2.34 -15.17
N LEU A 226 -4.33 -2.40 -15.98
CA LEU A 226 -3.04 -1.83 -15.62
C LEU A 226 -3.10 -0.31 -15.40
N ALA A 227 -3.87 0.43 -16.20
CA ALA A 227 -4.06 1.86 -16.04
C ALA A 227 -4.70 2.18 -14.67
N GLY A 228 -5.72 1.41 -14.26
CA GLY A 228 -6.34 1.56 -12.94
C GLY A 228 -5.34 1.34 -11.79
N PHE A 229 -4.56 0.28 -11.87
CA PHE A 229 -3.53 0.01 -10.86
C PHE A 229 -2.35 0.99 -10.92
N ALA A 230 -1.93 1.42 -12.11
CA ALA A 230 -0.86 2.39 -12.32
C ALA A 230 -1.15 3.76 -11.67
N VAL A 231 -2.41 4.19 -11.68
CA VAL A 231 -2.83 5.39 -10.95
C VAL A 231 -2.71 5.18 -9.45
N LYS A 232 -3.18 4.06 -8.92
CA LYS A 232 -3.21 3.78 -7.47
C LYS A 232 -1.82 3.53 -6.89
N VAL A 233 -0.92 2.83 -7.64
CA VAL A 233 0.48 2.55 -7.25
C VAL A 233 1.39 3.75 -7.47
N PRO A 234 0.94 4.89 -7.84
CA PRO A 234 1.49 6.06 -8.50
C PRO A 234 2.68 5.79 -9.44
N MET A 235 2.45 4.93 -10.45
CA MET A 235 3.43 4.69 -11.51
C MET A 235 3.60 5.94 -12.39
N PHE A 236 4.84 6.26 -12.80
CA PHE A 236 5.07 7.32 -13.78
C PHE A 236 4.35 7.02 -15.11
N PRO A 237 3.66 8.00 -15.73
CA PRO A 237 3.49 9.41 -15.35
C PRO A 237 2.28 9.70 -14.45
N PHE A 238 1.53 8.70 -13.99
CA PHE A 238 0.27 8.84 -13.25
C PHE A 238 0.42 9.21 -11.75
N HIS A 239 1.64 9.49 -11.28
CA HIS A 239 1.97 9.72 -9.87
C HIS A 239 1.68 11.14 -9.35
N THR A 240 1.38 12.10 -10.23
CA THR A 240 1.40 13.54 -9.89
C THR A 240 0.38 13.99 -8.85
N TRP A 241 -0.68 13.21 -8.64
CA TRP A 241 -1.68 13.45 -7.59
C TRP A 241 -1.16 13.18 -6.17
N LEU A 242 -0.24 12.22 -6.02
CA LEU A 242 0.18 11.71 -4.72
C LEU A 242 0.91 12.76 -3.86
N PRO A 243 1.95 13.48 -4.36
CA PRO A 243 2.64 14.47 -3.54
C PRO A 243 1.76 15.62 -3.08
N ALA A 244 0.78 16.01 -3.90
CA ALA A 244 -0.20 17.04 -3.53
C ALA A 244 -1.15 16.53 -2.42
N ALA A 245 -1.74 15.34 -2.60
CA ALA A 245 -2.61 14.73 -1.62
C ALA A 245 -1.91 14.48 -0.27
N TYR A 246 -0.70 13.90 -0.30
CA TYR A 246 0.05 13.56 0.92
C TYR A 246 0.54 14.79 1.68
N SER A 247 0.94 15.86 0.99
CA SER A 247 1.37 17.08 1.66
C SER A 247 0.22 17.86 2.27
N GLU A 248 -0.95 17.86 1.65
CA GLU A 248 -2.11 18.61 2.11
C GLU A 248 -2.99 17.84 3.10
N ALA A 249 -3.07 16.51 3.01
CA ALA A 249 -3.81 15.71 4.00
C ALA A 249 -3.27 15.96 5.42
N PRO A 250 -4.10 15.88 6.48
CA PRO A 250 -3.59 15.79 7.85
C PRO A 250 -2.58 14.64 7.95
N SER A 251 -1.49 14.82 8.70
CA SER A 251 -0.46 13.78 8.77
C SER A 251 -0.98 12.40 9.21
N PRO A 252 -1.93 12.27 10.16
CA PRO A 252 -2.56 10.99 10.46
C PRO A 252 -3.29 10.37 9.26
N VAL A 253 -3.94 11.18 8.43
CA VAL A 253 -4.58 10.70 7.18
C VAL A 253 -3.52 10.27 6.16
N THR A 254 -2.43 11.04 6.04
CA THR A 254 -1.31 10.66 5.15
C THR A 254 -0.71 9.30 5.54
N MET A 255 -0.67 8.96 6.84
CA MET A 255 -0.23 7.63 7.29
C MET A 255 -1.09 6.51 6.66
N LEU A 256 -2.41 6.68 6.61
CA LEU A 256 -3.33 5.73 5.97
C LEU A 256 -3.13 5.66 4.45
N LEU A 257 -2.99 6.82 3.80
CA LEU A 257 -2.80 6.90 2.35
C LEU A 257 -1.51 6.19 1.91
N THR A 258 -0.40 6.49 2.59
CA THR A 258 0.91 5.91 2.25
C THR A 258 1.11 4.51 2.84
N GLY A 259 0.66 4.27 4.09
CA GLY A 259 0.90 3.02 4.81
C GLY A 259 0.11 1.84 4.26
N ALA A 260 -1.18 2.04 3.95
CA ALA A 260 -2.07 0.96 3.57
C ALA A 260 -2.72 1.15 2.19
N MET A 261 -3.30 2.33 1.90
CA MET A 261 -4.12 2.53 0.71
C MET A 261 -3.33 2.37 -0.61
N SER A 262 -2.08 2.84 -0.67
CA SER A 262 -1.23 2.68 -1.85
C SER A 262 -0.88 1.21 -2.15
N LYS A 263 -0.91 0.32 -1.15
CA LYS A 263 -0.66 -1.11 -1.30
C LYS A 263 -1.81 -1.86 -1.97
N MET A 264 -3.02 -1.32 -1.93
CA MET A 264 -4.16 -1.90 -2.65
C MET A 264 -3.87 -2.06 -4.15
N GLY A 265 -3.15 -1.10 -4.77
CA GLY A 265 -2.78 -1.19 -6.18
C GLY A 265 -1.75 -2.29 -6.45
N VAL A 266 -0.72 -2.43 -5.60
CA VAL A 266 0.26 -3.52 -5.69
C VAL A 266 -0.43 -4.88 -5.45
N TYR A 267 -1.29 -4.97 -4.44
CA TYR A 267 -2.12 -6.14 -4.18
C TYR A 267 -2.97 -6.53 -5.41
N GLY A 268 -3.62 -5.54 -6.04
CA GLY A 268 -4.41 -5.77 -7.25
C GLY A 268 -3.59 -6.26 -8.43
N LEU A 269 -2.35 -5.76 -8.62
CA LEU A 269 -1.42 -6.30 -9.62
C LEU A 269 -1.12 -7.78 -9.36
N LEU A 270 -0.85 -8.17 -8.11
CA LEU A 270 -0.50 -9.54 -7.74
C LEU A 270 -1.71 -10.48 -7.75
N ARG A 271 -2.85 -10.02 -7.21
CA ARG A 271 -4.05 -10.87 -7.03
C ARG A 271 -4.95 -10.94 -8.25
N ILE A 272 -4.95 -9.89 -9.09
CA ILE A 272 -5.91 -9.74 -10.17
C ILE A 272 -5.21 -9.66 -11.53
N ALA A 273 -4.29 -8.70 -11.71
CA ALA A 273 -3.71 -8.46 -13.02
C ALA A 273 -2.84 -9.64 -13.51
N LEU A 274 -1.90 -10.11 -12.69
CA LEU A 274 -1.01 -11.21 -13.09
C LEU A 274 -1.75 -12.54 -13.34
N PRO A 275 -2.69 -12.98 -12.48
CA PRO A 275 -3.43 -14.22 -12.75
C PRO A 275 -4.30 -14.19 -14.01
N LEU A 276 -4.92 -13.04 -14.33
CA LEU A 276 -5.86 -12.92 -15.44
C LEU A 276 -5.20 -12.50 -16.76
N PHE A 277 -4.16 -11.67 -16.68
CA PHE A 277 -3.54 -11.01 -17.83
C PHE A 277 -2.03 -11.26 -17.92
N GLY A 278 -1.51 -12.31 -17.31
CA GLY A 278 -0.08 -12.59 -17.25
C GLY A 278 0.58 -12.64 -18.63
N VAL A 279 -0.04 -13.29 -19.61
CA VAL A 279 0.45 -13.35 -21.01
C VAL A 279 0.54 -11.96 -21.64
N GLN A 280 -0.48 -11.11 -21.43
CA GLN A 280 -0.50 -9.73 -21.95
C GLN A 280 0.54 -8.86 -21.24
N ILE A 281 0.72 -9.04 -19.93
CA ILE A 281 1.72 -8.33 -19.13
C ILE A 281 3.13 -8.74 -19.59
N ALA A 282 3.36 -10.02 -19.83
CA ALA A 282 4.62 -10.52 -20.38
C ALA A 282 4.92 -9.93 -21.76
N ALA A 283 3.93 -9.84 -22.64
CA ALA A 283 4.06 -9.20 -23.95
C ALA A 283 4.38 -7.70 -23.85
N MET A 284 3.90 -7.01 -22.81
CA MET A 284 4.20 -5.59 -22.53
C MET A 284 5.35 -5.39 -21.55
N ARG A 285 6.09 -6.43 -21.21
CA ARG A 285 7.10 -6.40 -20.12
C ARG A 285 8.12 -5.27 -20.28
N THR A 286 8.67 -5.08 -21.47
CA THR A 286 9.69 -4.06 -21.72
C THR A 286 9.19 -2.64 -21.43
N PRO A 287 8.08 -2.15 -22.00
CA PRO A 287 7.56 -0.83 -21.66
C PRO A 287 7.16 -0.72 -20.17
N LEU A 288 6.63 -1.77 -19.54
CA LEU A 288 6.30 -1.78 -18.14
C LEU A 288 7.53 -1.66 -17.24
N LEU A 289 8.63 -2.35 -17.58
CA LEU A 289 9.92 -2.19 -16.89
C LEU A 289 10.49 -0.76 -17.06
N VAL A 290 10.38 -0.16 -18.23
CA VAL A 290 10.80 1.23 -18.44
C VAL A 290 10.00 2.18 -17.55
N LEU A 291 8.69 1.99 -17.43
CA LEU A 291 7.84 2.80 -16.55
C LEU A 291 8.16 2.56 -15.05
N ALA A 292 8.47 1.32 -14.65
CA ALA A 292 8.91 1.01 -13.30
C ALA A 292 10.23 1.71 -12.95
N VAL A 293 11.24 1.60 -13.84
CA VAL A 293 12.53 2.31 -13.70
C VAL A 293 12.34 3.82 -13.65
N ALA A 294 11.50 4.36 -14.53
CA ALA A 294 11.16 5.80 -14.52
C ALA A 294 10.52 6.20 -13.19
N THR A 295 9.62 5.37 -12.64
CA THR A 295 8.99 5.60 -11.32
C THR A 295 10.02 5.63 -10.20
N VAL A 296 10.97 4.70 -10.20
CA VAL A 296 12.06 4.63 -9.22
C VAL A 296 12.93 5.88 -9.32
N VAL A 297 13.48 6.15 -10.50
CA VAL A 297 14.47 7.22 -10.70
C VAL A 297 13.83 8.59 -10.52
N MET A 298 12.69 8.86 -11.17
CA MET A 298 12.00 10.15 -11.07
C MET A 298 11.47 10.43 -9.67
N GLY A 299 10.96 9.40 -8.97
CA GLY A 299 10.55 9.53 -7.58
C GLY A 299 11.70 9.99 -6.68
N ALA A 300 12.85 9.34 -6.79
CA ALA A 300 14.05 9.69 -6.02
C ALA A 300 14.56 11.10 -6.35
N TRP A 301 14.71 11.44 -7.64
CA TRP A 301 15.17 12.77 -8.06
C TRP A 301 14.20 13.89 -7.68
N ALA A 302 12.89 13.65 -7.79
CA ALA A 302 11.91 14.62 -7.38
C ALA A 302 11.94 14.87 -5.86
N ALA A 303 12.28 13.87 -5.04
CA ALA A 303 12.46 14.04 -3.60
C ALA A 303 13.62 14.98 -3.25
N VAL A 304 14.75 14.94 -4.00
CA VAL A 304 15.90 15.85 -3.81
C VAL A 304 15.49 17.32 -3.90
N ALA A 305 14.59 17.64 -4.82
CA ALA A 305 14.16 19.01 -5.09
C ALA A 305 13.16 19.56 -4.04
N GLN A 306 12.67 18.73 -3.12
CA GLN A 306 11.67 19.16 -2.14
C GLN A 306 12.31 19.80 -0.92
N LYS A 307 11.63 20.85 -0.41
CA LYS A 307 11.99 21.54 0.84
C LYS A 307 11.02 21.27 1.99
N ASP A 308 9.94 20.56 1.73
CA ASP A 308 8.88 20.20 2.67
C ASP A 308 9.00 18.72 3.02
N LEU A 309 9.12 18.37 4.30
CA LEU A 309 9.31 16.99 4.78
C LEU A 309 8.19 16.05 4.28
N LYS A 310 6.92 16.50 4.24
CA LYS A 310 5.83 15.68 3.73
C LYS A 310 5.98 15.39 2.25
N ARG A 311 6.44 16.37 1.46
CA ARG A 311 6.69 16.17 0.02
C ARG A 311 7.91 15.29 -0.23
N VAL A 312 8.97 15.42 0.59
CA VAL A 312 10.13 14.51 0.52
C VAL A 312 9.68 13.06 0.70
N PHE A 313 8.95 12.78 1.77
CA PHE A 313 8.48 11.41 2.04
C PHE A 313 7.39 10.93 1.07
N ALA A 314 6.61 11.85 0.49
CA ALA A 314 5.66 11.52 -0.58
C ALA A 314 6.38 11.01 -1.84
N TYR A 315 7.42 11.70 -2.31
CA TYR A 315 8.22 11.26 -3.46
C TYR A 315 9.08 10.05 -3.14
N SER A 316 9.60 9.93 -1.91
CA SER A 316 10.23 8.70 -1.43
C SER A 316 9.27 7.51 -1.51
N SER A 317 7.98 7.70 -1.19
CA SER A 317 6.97 6.64 -1.34
C SER A 317 6.75 6.25 -2.80
N VAL A 318 6.79 7.19 -3.76
CA VAL A 318 6.75 6.87 -5.20
C VAL A 318 7.94 5.99 -5.59
N ASN A 319 9.15 6.33 -5.12
CA ASN A 319 10.36 5.56 -5.37
C ASN A 319 10.25 4.11 -4.82
N HIS A 320 9.85 3.94 -3.55
CA HIS A 320 9.73 2.62 -2.93
C HIS A 320 8.65 1.74 -3.58
N LEU A 321 7.54 2.32 -4.02
CA LEU A 321 6.52 1.60 -4.80
C LEU A 321 7.03 1.26 -6.21
N GLY A 322 7.92 2.08 -6.76
CA GLY A 322 8.66 1.78 -7.98
C GLY A 322 9.48 0.48 -7.88
N TYR A 323 10.08 0.17 -6.72
CA TYR A 323 10.75 -1.12 -6.50
C TYR A 323 9.77 -2.29 -6.55
N CYS A 324 8.56 -2.14 -5.99
CA CYS A 324 7.54 -3.16 -6.14
C CYS A 324 7.16 -3.40 -7.61
N LEU A 325 6.99 -2.33 -8.39
CA LEU A 325 6.73 -2.42 -9.83
C LEU A 325 7.89 -3.09 -10.59
N LEU A 326 9.15 -2.76 -10.26
CA LEU A 326 10.33 -3.41 -10.82
C LEU A 326 10.29 -4.92 -10.58
N GLY A 327 10.05 -5.36 -9.33
CA GLY A 327 9.93 -6.77 -8.97
C GLY A 327 8.82 -7.46 -9.74
N ILE A 328 7.62 -6.87 -9.78
CA ILE A 328 6.43 -7.42 -10.45
C ILE A 328 6.66 -7.59 -11.96
N PHE A 329 7.20 -6.59 -12.64
CA PHE A 329 7.40 -6.68 -14.09
C PHE A 329 8.66 -7.45 -14.46
N ALA A 330 9.64 -7.56 -13.57
CA ALA A 330 10.79 -8.43 -13.79
C ALA A 330 10.40 -9.91 -13.83
N LEU A 331 9.51 -10.34 -12.93
CA LEU A 331 9.09 -11.74 -12.85
C LEU A 331 8.11 -12.19 -13.96
N ALA A 332 7.60 -11.26 -14.78
CA ALA A 332 6.69 -11.58 -15.89
C ALA A 332 7.44 -12.18 -17.08
N VAL A 333 8.04 -13.34 -16.89
CA VAL A 333 8.76 -14.16 -17.90
C VAL A 333 8.47 -15.63 -17.69
N PRO A 334 8.47 -16.44 -18.78
CA PRO A 334 8.42 -17.88 -18.64
C PRO A 334 9.57 -18.43 -17.83
N VAL A 335 9.31 -19.44 -17.00
CA VAL A 335 10.35 -20.16 -16.24
C VAL A 335 11.06 -21.14 -17.18
N MET A 336 12.34 -20.91 -17.41
CA MET A 336 13.18 -21.78 -18.25
C MET A 336 14.11 -22.66 -17.43
N SER A 337 14.32 -22.33 -16.16
CA SER A 337 15.21 -23.06 -15.24
C SER A 337 14.77 -22.95 -13.79
N THR A 338 15.32 -23.83 -12.93
CA THR A 338 15.13 -23.74 -11.47
C THR A 338 15.69 -22.43 -10.89
N ALA A 339 16.73 -21.87 -11.51
CA ALA A 339 17.29 -20.56 -11.11
C ALA A 339 16.31 -19.42 -11.39
N ASP A 340 15.56 -19.47 -12.51
CA ASP A 340 14.51 -18.49 -12.80
C ASP A 340 13.38 -18.56 -11.79
N SER A 341 12.93 -19.76 -11.46
CA SER A 341 11.90 -19.99 -10.44
C SER A 341 12.32 -19.43 -9.07
N ALA A 342 13.57 -19.68 -8.65
CA ALA A 342 14.10 -19.13 -7.40
C ALA A 342 14.20 -17.59 -7.44
N SER A 343 14.55 -17.02 -8.60
CA SER A 343 14.61 -15.58 -8.79
C SER A 343 13.23 -14.93 -8.77
N GLN A 344 12.23 -15.57 -9.40
CA GLN A 344 10.83 -15.11 -9.32
C GLN A 344 10.30 -15.17 -7.88
N ALA A 345 10.57 -16.26 -7.15
CA ALA A 345 10.17 -16.39 -5.76
C ALA A 345 10.83 -15.32 -4.87
N ALA A 346 12.13 -15.06 -5.08
CA ALA A 346 12.84 -13.99 -4.36
C ALA A 346 12.24 -12.60 -4.65
N ALA A 347 12.00 -12.27 -5.92
CA ALA A 347 11.39 -11.01 -6.30
C ALA A 347 10.00 -10.83 -5.69
N LEU A 348 9.15 -11.85 -5.73
CA LEU A 348 7.78 -11.79 -5.22
C LEU A 348 7.74 -11.69 -3.69
N ASN A 349 8.56 -12.50 -2.97
CA ASN A 349 8.73 -12.35 -1.53
C ASN A 349 9.20 -10.94 -1.18
N GLY A 350 10.15 -10.40 -1.94
CA GLY A 350 10.64 -9.04 -1.78
C GLY A 350 9.54 -8.00 -1.96
N VAL A 351 8.69 -8.12 -3.00
CA VAL A 351 7.57 -7.22 -3.25
C VAL A 351 6.57 -7.24 -2.09
N ILE A 352 6.18 -8.41 -1.61
CA ILE A 352 5.21 -8.55 -0.52
C ILE A 352 5.78 -7.97 0.79
N LEU A 353 7.05 -8.26 1.08
CA LEU A 353 7.73 -7.67 2.23
C LEU A 353 7.87 -6.15 2.09
N GLN A 354 8.18 -5.63 0.89
CA GLN A 354 8.31 -4.19 0.68
C GLN A 354 6.98 -3.46 0.86
N MET A 355 5.87 -4.08 0.48
CA MET A 355 4.54 -3.52 0.78
C MET A 355 4.36 -3.30 2.28
N PHE A 356 4.69 -4.29 3.09
CA PHE A 356 4.57 -4.22 4.54
C PHE A 356 5.60 -3.24 5.14
N ASN A 357 6.87 -3.41 4.79
CA ASN A 357 7.98 -2.66 5.35
C ASN A 357 7.88 -1.15 5.06
N HIS A 358 7.63 -0.80 3.78
CA HIS A 358 7.41 0.58 3.40
C HIS A 358 6.13 1.14 4.06
N GLY A 359 5.07 0.33 4.16
CA GLY A 359 3.84 0.75 4.83
C GLY A 359 4.07 1.18 6.26
N LEU A 360 4.77 0.36 7.02
CA LEU A 360 5.12 0.60 8.42
C LEU A 360 6.07 1.81 8.57
N THR A 361 7.15 1.82 7.79
CA THR A 361 8.18 2.88 7.85
C THR A 361 7.62 4.24 7.43
N ALA A 362 6.88 4.32 6.33
CA ALA A 362 6.28 5.56 5.87
C ALA A 362 5.24 6.09 6.84
N ALA A 363 4.38 5.23 7.41
CA ALA A 363 3.44 5.64 8.45
C ALA A 363 4.17 6.23 9.66
N ALA A 364 5.24 5.61 10.13
CA ALA A 364 6.05 6.12 11.23
C ALA A 364 6.69 7.48 10.89
N LEU A 365 7.24 7.66 9.70
CA LEU A 365 7.82 8.94 9.27
C LEU A 365 6.77 10.06 9.26
N PHE A 366 5.56 9.81 8.74
CA PHE A 366 4.48 10.80 8.77
C PHE A 366 3.95 11.05 10.18
N TRP A 367 4.01 10.06 11.08
CA TRP A 367 3.71 10.25 12.49
C TRP A 367 4.72 11.20 13.16
N PHE A 368 6.03 11.03 12.91
CA PHE A 368 7.05 11.96 13.39
C PHE A 368 6.87 13.36 12.80
N VAL A 369 6.52 13.49 11.52
CA VAL A 369 6.19 14.79 10.93
C VAL A 369 4.98 15.43 11.61
N ALA A 370 3.96 14.65 11.98
CA ALA A 370 2.83 15.15 12.78
C ALA A 370 3.29 15.75 14.10
N MET A 371 4.20 15.08 14.80
CA MET A 371 4.78 15.59 16.05
C MET A 371 5.56 16.90 15.85
N LEU A 372 6.41 16.95 14.82
CA LEU A 372 7.15 18.16 14.48
C LEU A 372 6.20 19.33 14.22
N GLN A 373 5.17 19.13 13.38
CA GLN A 373 4.17 20.15 13.09
C GLN A 373 3.39 20.60 14.33
N GLN A 374 2.97 19.67 15.19
CA GLN A 374 2.21 19.98 16.40
C GLN A 374 3.00 20.83 17.39
N ARG A 375 4.31 20.62 17.49
CA ARG A 375 5.19 21.29 18.43
C ARG A 375 5.74 22.61 17.92
N THR A 376 5.68 22.85 16.61
CA THR A 376 6.25 24.06 15.98
C THR A 376 5.21 24.98 15.37
N GLY A 377 3.92 24.77 15.64
CA GLY A 377 2.86 25.59 15.04
C GLY A 377 2.66 25.37 13.54
N GLY A 378 3.01 24.17 13.03
CA GLY A 378 2.77 23.77 11.64
C GLY A 378 3.99 23.79 10.73
N HIS A 379 5.18 24.17 11.23
CA HIS A 379 6.42 24.15 10.45
C HIS A 379 6.78 22.73 10.00
N ARG A 380 7.19 22.60 8.74
CA ARG A 380 7.53 21.32 8.10
C ARG A 380 8.59 21.45 7.01
N GLY A 381 9.13 22.65 6.80
CA GLY A 381 10.28 22.85 5.91
C GLY A 381 11.53 22.17 6.48
N ILE A 382 12.35 21.55 5.64
CA ILE A 382 13.61 20.93 6.08
C ILE A 382 14.52 21.98 6.74
N ASP A 383 14.53 23.18 6.19
CA ASP A 383 15.34 24.31 6.69
C ASP A 383 14.69 25.02 7.92
N ASP A 384 13.48 24.61 8.31
CA ASP A 384 12.84 25.07 9.54
C ASP A 384 13.46 24.45 10.79
N PHE A 385 14.25 23.40 10.65
CA PHE A 385 14.82 22.65 11.76
C PHE A 385 16.36 22.79 11.80
N GLY A 386 16.96 22.29 12.86
CA GLY A 386 18.41 22.23 13.06
C GLY A 386 18.72 21.74 14.46
N GLY A 387 19.71 20.86 14.61
CA GLY A 387 20.21 20.41 15.90
C GLY A 387 19.20 19.77 16.84
N LEU A 388 18.03 19.32 16.36
CA LEU A 388 16.93 18.77 17.19
C LEU A 388 17.36 17.58 18.08
N ARG A 389 18.47 16.92 17.77
CA ARG A 389 19.01 15.85 18.64
C ARG A 389 19.39 16.32 20.05
N LYS A 390 19.63 17.64 20.23
CA LYS A 390 20.00 18.21 21.55
C LYS A 390 18.78 18.37 22.46
N PRO A 391 17.71 19.11 22.08
CA PRO A 391 16.53 19.25 22.91
C PRO A 391 15.60 18.01 22.91
N ALA A 392 15.60 17.18 21.85
CA ALA A 392 14.72 16.03 21.71
C ALA A 392 15.48 14.76 21.28
N PRO A 393 16.34 14.19 22.14
CA PRO A 393 17.18 13.04 21.79
C PRO A 393 16.38 11.77 21.51
N VAL A 394 15.28 11.52 22.22
CA VAL A 394 14.46 10.30 21.99
C VAL A 394 13.74 10.38 20.66
N LEU A 395 13.14 11.53 20.33
CA LEU A 395 12.52 11.77 19.02
C LEU A 395 13.56 11.60 17.90
N ALA A 396 14.75 12.17 18.07
CA ALA A 396 15.83 12.07 17.08
C ALA A 396 16.30 10.63 16.88
N GLY A 397 16.39 9.84 17.95
CA GLY A 397 16.77 8.43 17.88
C GLY A 397 15.72 7.57 17.16
N LEU A 398 14.45 7.65 17.57
CA LEU A 398 13.38 6.84 17.00
C LEU A 398 13.05 7.23 15.56
N MET A 399 12.99 8.54 15.26
CA MET A 399 12.83 9.01 13.88
C MET A 399 14.04 8.64 13.02
N GLY A 400 15.25 8.66 13.60
CA GLY A 400 16.47 8.22 12.95
C GLY A 400 16.40 6.75 12.50
N ILE A 401 15.90 5.86 13.35
CA ILE A 401 15.69 4.45 12.99
C ILE A 401 14.72 4.33 11.82
N ALA A 402 13.59 5.05 11.82
CA ALA A 402 12.65 5.04 10.72
C ALA A 402 13.25 5.62 9.42
N LEU A 403 14.09 6.67 9.51
CA LEU A 403 14.83 7.23 8.37
C LEU A 403 15.85 6.24 7.82
N PHE A 404 16.63 5.57 8.68
CA PHE A 404 17.56 4.53 8.25
C PHE A 404 16.85 3.29 7.69
N SER A 405 15.66 2.97 8.18
CA SER A 405 14.82 1.94 7.57
C SER A 405 14.39 2.34 6.16
N SER A 406 13.97 3.59 5.96
CA SER A 406 13.63 4.12 4.62
C SER A 406 14.84 4.23 3.69
N LEU A 407 16.03 4.32 4.23
CA LEU A 407 17.29 4.30 3.47
C LEU A 407 17.68 2.89 3.00
N GLY A 408 17.11 1.86 3.61
CA GLY A 408 17.48 0.47 3.33
C GLY A 408 18.73 0.01 4.09
N LEU A 409 18.94 0.48 5.34
CA LEU A 409 20.08 0.05 6.15
C LEU A 409 19.93 -1.43 6.57
N PRO A 410 20.94 -2.30 6.33
CA PRO A 410 20.93 -3.68 6.84
C PRO A 410 20.67 -3.76 8.35
N GLY A 411 19.85 -4.72 8.76
CA GLY A 411 19.37 -4.84 10.13
C GLY A 411 18.03 -4.13 10.42
N LEU A 412 17.49 -3.41 9.42
CA LEU A 412 16.16 -2.80 9.46
C LEU A 412 15.25 -3.39 8.37
N ASN A 413 13.96 -3.35 8.59
CA ASN A 413 12.97 -3.98 7.73
C ASN A 413 13.02 -3.49 6.28
N GLY A 414 13.30 -2.20 6.02
CA GLY A 414 13.36 -1.64 4.66
C GLY A 414 14.37 -2.38 3.76
N PHE A 415 15.55 -2.70 4.30
CA PHE A 415 16.58 -3.43 3.56
C PHE A 415 16.10 -4.78 3.04
N VAL A 416 15.36 -5.53 3.85
CA VAL A 416 15.00 -6.93 3.52
C VAL A 416 14.14 -7.01 2.25
N GLY A 417 13.10 -6.16 2.17
CA GLY A 417 12.22 -6.12 1.00
C GLY A 417 12.96 -5.70 -0.26
N GLU A 418 13.73 -4.61 -0.19
CA GLU A 418 14.51 -4.08 -1.31
C GLU A 418 15.56 -5.08 -1.79
N PHE A 419 16.33 -5.67 -0.87
CA PHE A 419 17.34 -6.66 -1.19
C PHE A 419 16.76 -7.87 -1.94
N LEU A 420 15.63 -8.41 -1.49
CA LEU A 420 14.99 -9.56 -2.14
C LEU A 420 14.43 -9.19 -3.53
N ILE A 421 13.85 -7.98 -3.68
CA ILE A 421 13.42 -7.49 -5.00
C ILE A 421 14.61 -7.43 -5.96
N PHE A 422 15.70 -6.76 -5.57
CA PHE A 422 16.87 -6.63 -6.43
C PHE A 422 17.55 -7.96 -6.70
N ARG A 423 17.66 -8.85 -5.71
CA ARG A 423 18.21 -10.21 -5.88
C ARG A 423 17.45 -10.98 -6.95
N GLY A 424 16.12 -10.96 -6.92
CA GLY A 424 15.31 -11.65 -7.91
C GLY A 424 15.28 -10.94 -9.25
N ALA A 425 15.01 -9.63 -9.24
CA ALA A 425 14.91 -8.83 -10.47
C ALA A 425 16.24 -8.74 -11.25
N PHE A 426 17.40 -8.80 -10.59
CA PHE A 426 18.70 -8.72 -11.26
C PHE A 426 18.92 -9.87 -12.23
N SER A 427 18.57 -11.09 -11.83
CA SER A 427 18.66 -12.26 -12.71
C SER A 427 17.66 -12.22 -13.88
N LEU A 428 16.48 -11.62 -13.65
CA LEU A 428 15.38 -11.62 -14.62
C LEU A 428 15.41 -10.39 -15.55
N ALA A 429 15.89 -9.24 -15.07
CA ALA A 429 15.85 -7.94 -15.76
C ALA A 429 17.06 -7.06 -15.38
N TRP A 430 18.29 -7.51 -15.67
CA TRP A 430 19.53 -6.91 -15.17
C TRP A 430 19.68 -5.41 -15.52
N ILE A 431 19.32 -5.00 -16.75
CA ILE A 431 19.40 -3.60 -17.16
C ILE A 431 18.50 -2.71 -16.30
N ALA A 432 17.23 -3.09 -16.17
CA ALA A 432 16.26 -2.34 -15.37
C ALA A 432 16.68 -2.28 -13.89
N SER A 433 17.18 -3.39 -13.34
CA SER A 433 17.69 -3.45 -11.97
C SER A 433 18.91 -2.57 -11.77
N THR A 434 19.89 -2.60 -12.68
CA THR A 434 21.09 -1.76 -12.62
C THR A 434 20.75 -0.27 -12.64
N VAL A 435 19.87 0.15 -13.54
CA VAL A 435 19.44 1.57 -13.60
C VAL A 435 18.65 1.97 -12.34
N SER A 436 17.85 1.07 -11.78
CA SER A 436 17.09 1.32 -10.56
C SER A 436 17.98 1.53 -9.32
N ILE A 437 19.22 1.02 -9.31
CA ILE A 437 20.20 1.30 -8.23
C ILE A 437 20.51 2.81 -8.12
N LEU A 438 20.45 3.56 -9.22
CA LEU A 438 20.60 5.01 -9.18
C LEU A 438 19.52 5.66 -8.30
N GLY A 439 18.27 5.16 -8.35
CA GLY A 439 17.20 5.61 -7.47
C GLY A 439 17.48 5.33 -5.99
N LEU A 440 18.06 4.16 -5.68
CA LEU A 440 18.45 3.78 -4.32
C LEU A 440 19.53 4.74 -3.78
N LEU A 441 20.58 5.03 -4.57
CA LEU A 441 21.65 5.95 -4.17
C LEU A 441 21.12 7.37 -3.92
N VAL A 442 20.24 7.86 -4.79
CA VAL A 442 19.64 9.18 -4.64
C VAL A 442 18.74 9.23 -3.40
N THR A 443 17.95 8.20 -3.15
CA THR A 443 17.12 8.11 -1.92
C THR A 443 18.00 8.14 -0.66
N ALA A 444 19.14 7.42 -0.67
CA ALA A 444 20.08 7.46 0.44
C ALA A 444 20.59 8.89 0.69
N ALA A 445 20.98 9.61 -0.38
CA ALA A 445 21.41 10.99 -0.24
C ALA A 445 20.31 11.92 0.31
N VAL A 446 19.07 11.75 -0.13
CA VAL A 446 17.90 12.51 0.39
C VAL A 446 17.71 12.27 1.88
N ILE A 447 17.66 11.01 2.32
CA ILE A 447 17.45 10.66 3.73
C ILE A 447 18.58 11.15 4.61
N LEU A 448 19.86 11.01 4.17
CA LEU A 448 21.01 11.55 4.89
C LEU A 448 20.96 13.09 4.98
N THR A 449 20.49 13.78 3.94
CA THR A 449 20.26 15.23 3.96
C THR A 449 19.20 15.62 4.98
N VAL A 450 18.09 14.86 5.07
CA VAL A 450 17.05 15.09 6.10
C VAL A 450 17.66 14.91 7.50
N ILE A 451 18.39 13.83 7.74
CA ILE A 451 19.05 13.58 9.03
C ILE A 451 20.01 14.73 9.38
N GLN A 452 20.84 15.14 8.43
CA GLN A 452 21.80 16.21 8.65
C GLN A 452 21.12 17.55 8.98
N LYS A 453 20.14 17.95 8.18
CA LYS A 453 19.48 19.26 8.32
C LYS A 453 18.57 19.33 9.54
N VAL A 454 17.82 18.27 9.85
CA VAL A 454 16.85 18.29 10.94
C VAL A 454 17.53 18.08 12.30
N PHE A 455 18.45 17.13 12.39
CA PHE A 455 19.00 16.70 13.69
C PHE A 455 20.39 17.24 14.00
N SER A 456 21.17 17.69 13.02
CA SER A 456 22.54 18.15 13.21
C SER A 456 22.64 19.67 13.09
N GLY A 457 23.79 20.23 13.52
CA GLY A 457 24.06 21.65 13.46
C GLY A 457 23.62 22.46 14.71
N PRO A 458 23.57 23.80 14.61
CA PRO A 458 23.09 24.66 15.66
C PRO A 458 21.58 24.53 15.85
N VAL A 459 21.13 24.69 17.10
CA VAL A 459 19.69 24.72 17.41
C VAL A 459 19.21 26.15 17.24
N PRO A 460 18.22 26.44 16.36
CA PRO A 460 17.59 27.77 16.32
C PRO A 460 16.96 28.14 17.66
N GLU A 461 17.00 29.42 18.06
CA GLU A 461 16.47 29.87 19.35
C GLU A 461 15.03 29.41 19.60
N ARG A 462 14.18 29.48 18.58
CA ARG A 462 12.78 29.02 18.65
C ARG A 462 12.61 27.50 18.95
N LEU A 463 13.66 26.72 18.79
CA LEU A 463 13.67 25.26 19.03
C LEU A 463 14.50 24.90 20.27
N ALA A 464 15.08 25.85 20.98
CA ALA A 464 15.89 25.58 22.17
C ALA A 464 15.11 24.86 23.27
N SER A 465 13.82 25.18 23.41
CA SER A 465 12.88 24.57 24.36
C SER A 465 11.96 23.53 23.71
N PHE A 466 12.35 22.95 22.56
CA PHE A 466 11.52 21.96 21.86
C PHE A 466 11.30 20.72 22.74
N PRO A 467 10.04 20.34 23.06
CA PRO A 467 9.76 19.22 23.96
C PRO A 467 10.06 17.88 23.28
N ASP A 468 10.76 17.00 23.99
CA ASP A 468 10.98 15.62 23.52
C ASP A 468 9.68 14.80 23.63
N MET A 469 9.73 13.55 23.21
CA MET A 469 8.59 12.64 23.22
C MET A 469 8.10 12.37 24.64
N THR A 470 6.80 12.50 24.82
CA THR A 470 6.11 12.09 26.06
C THR A 470 6.18 10.57 26.24
N HIS A 471 5.91 10.10 27.45
CA HIS A 471 5.89 8.66 27.74
C HIS A 471 4.85 7.92 26.86
N GLY A 472 3.65 8.48 26.69
CA GLY A 472 2.61 7.90 25.83
C GLY A 472 3.05 7.76 24.37
N GLU A 473 3.69 8.79 23.80
CA GLU A 473 4.21 8.77 22.43
C GLU A 473 5.33 7.73 22.26
N ARG A 474 6.20 7.57 23.27
CA ARG A 474 7.24 6.53 23.26
C ARG A 474 6.60 5.13 23.28
N MET A 475 5.62 4.90 24.13
CA MET A 475 4.91 3.62 24.22
C MET A 475 4.12 3.30 22.95
N ALA A 476 3.52 4.28 22.27
CA ALA A 476 2.85 4.09 21.00
C ALA A 476 3.82 3.72 19.86
N MET A 477 5.02 4.33 19.85
CA MET A 477 6.02 4.11 18.79
C MET A 477 6.94 2.91 19.04
N ALA A 478 7.16 2.52 20.28
CA ALA A 478 8.07 1.41 20.62
C ALA A 478 7.74 0.09 19.91
N PRO A 479 6.47 -0.37 19.81
CA PRO A 479 6.14 -1.57 19.08
C PRO A 479 6.44 -1.46 17.57
N VAL A 480 6.21 -0.30 16.97
CA VAL A 480 6.45 -0.05 15.55
C VAL A 480 7.94 -0.10 15.23
N ILE A 481 8.75 0.60 16.02
CA ILE A 481 10.22 0.58 15.89
C ILE A 481 10.77 -0.82 16.22
N GLY A 482 10.24 -1.47 17.25
CA GLY A 482 10.58 -2.85 17.61
C GLY A 482 10.31 -3.81 16.45
N LEU A 483 9.18 -3.67 15.76
CA LEU A 483 8.84 -4.48 14.59
C LEU A 483 9.77 -4.21 13.41
N MET A 484 10.19 -2.94 13.19
CA MET A 484 11.17 -2.62 12.14
C MET A 484 12.51 -3.31 12.37
N LEU A 485 12.99 -3.33 13.62
CA LEU A 485 14.22 -4.03 14.02
C LEU A 485 14.04 -5.55 13.93
N LEU A 486 12.94 -6.07 14.45
CA LEU A 486 12.64 -7.50 14.45
C LEU A 486 12.63 -8.08 13.03
N ILE A 487 11.93 -7.44 12.09
CA ILE A 487 11.88 -7.89 10.69
C ILE A 487 13.23 -7.71 10.00
N GLY A 488 13.97 -6.66 10.34
CA GLY A 488 15.30 -6.43 9.79
C GLY A 488 16.34 -7.47 10.21
N ILE A 489 16.21 -8.02 11.43
CA ILE A 489 17.14 -9.02 11.99
C ILE A 489 16.65 -10.46 11.75
N LEU A 490 15.33 -10.68 11.86
CA LEU A 490 14.69 -12.00 11.76
C LEU A 490 13.56 -11.98 10.70
N PRO A 491 13.87 -11.74 9.41
CA PRO A 491 12.84 -11.65 8.35
C PRO A 491 12.08 -12.96 8.15
N GLN A 492 12.66 -14.10 8.54
CA GLN A 492 12.05 -15.43 8.44
C GLN A 492 10.69 -15.49 9.14
N LEU A 493 10.47 -14.73 10.21
CA LEU A 493 9.18 -14.69 10.92
C LEU A 493 8.00 -14.32 10.00
N ILE A 494 8.25 -13.51 8.98
CA ILE A 494 7.23 -13.16 7.99
C ILE A 494 7.40 -14.00 6.72
N VAL A 495 8.63 -14.20 6.26
CA VAL A 495 8.91 -14.96 5.03
C VAL A 495 8.35 -16.37 5.10
N ASP A 496 8.54 -17.07 6.22
CA ASP A 496 8.06 -18.45 6.38
C ASP A 496 6.53 -18.55 6.31
N SER A 497 5.83 -17.52 6.75
CA SER A 497 4.36 -17.46 6.66
C SER A 497 3.84 -17.06 5.29
N VAL A 498 4.63 -16.29 4.51
CA VAL A 498 4.22 -15.73 3.21
C VAL A 498 4.72 -16.59 2.05
N ASN A 499 5.88 -17.21 2.17
CA ASN A 499 6.50 -17.97 1.08
C ASN A 499 5.64 -19.11 0.51
N PRO A 500 4.85 -19.88 1.30
CA PRO A 500 3.92 -20.85 0.73
C PRO A 500 2.90 -20.20 -0.23
N THR A 501 2.38 -19.03 0.12
CA THR A 501 1.51 -18.23 -0.77
C THR A 501 2.25 -17.78 -2.03
N VAL A 502 3.51 -17.36 -1.92
CA VAL A 502 4.35 -16.98 -3.07
C VAL A 502 4.50 -18.14 -4.05
N VAL A 503 4.82 -19.33 -3.54
CA VAL A 503 4.95 -20.55 -4.37
C VAL A 503 3.63 -20.89 -5.05
N ASN A 504 2.53 -20.81 -4.31
CA ASN A 504 1.19 -21.09 -4.83
C ASN A 504 0.81 -20.08 -5.94
N LEU A 505 1.01 -18.79 -5.74
CA LEU A 505 0.74 -17.74 -6.74
C LEU A 505 1.55 -17.97 -8.03
N LEU A 506 2.85 -18.21 -7.91
CA LEU A 506 3.73 -18.44 -9.06
C LEU A 506 3.36 -19.69 -9.86
N ALA A 507 2.88 -20.74 -9.19
CA ALA A 507 2.43 -21.99 -9.85
C ALA A 507 1.17 -21.78 -10.74
N HIS A 508 0.37 -20.78 -10.45
CA HIS A 508 -0.88 -20.48 -11.17
C HIS A 508 -0.74 -19.39 -12.24
N TRP A 509 0.35 -18.62 -12.23
CA TRP A 509 0.55 -17.56 -13.22
C TRP A 509 1.11 -18.13 -14.53
N ARG A 510 0.66 -17.58 -15.64
CA ARG A 510 1.18 -17.88 -16.99
C ARG A 510 1.73 -16.60 -17.62
N PHE A 511 2.91 -16.73 -18.18
CA PHE A 511 3.61 -15.67 -18.87
C PHE A 511 3.94 -16.07 -20.31
#